data_1021044667f3db796d792c09f33d9c23
#
_entry.id   1021044667f3db796d792c09f33d9c23
#
_cell.length_a   1.000
_cell.length_b   1.000
_cell.length_c   1.000
_cell.angle_alpha   90.00
_cell.angle_beta   90.00
_cell.angle_gamma   90.00
#
_symmetry.space_group_name_H-M   'P 1'
#
loop_
_entity.id
_entity.type
_entity.pdbx_description
1 polymer ?
#
loop_
_entity_poly.entity_id
_entity_poly.type
_entity_poly.pdbx_seq_one_letter_code
_entity_poly.pdbx_strand_id
1 'polypeptide(L)'
;MPQWRPDQTFYPSPRMAMQAPPESVAFVAVLDPKRTKPDALAIADVAPGSRNYGQLVGRVDMPNPGDELHHFGWNACSSCLCPYSPHPHMERRYLVVPGMRSSRIHVIDTKPDPRQPRIVKVVEPETVMRRTGYSRPHTAHCGPDGIYLNALGSPEGEGPGGIFIMDPETFEVRGRWELDRGPQHLAYDFWWHLGCDTMITSEWGTPRMFENGVNPELLLAGKYGHQLHVWDLRRRRHRQAIDLGSEQQMVLELRPAHDPAEAYGFAGVVTSLKDLSASVWLWYRDGNGTGEFKVRKVIEIPAEPAEPEKLPPLLKGFKAVPPLVTDINLSLDDRYLYVSCWATGELQQYEVSDPFSPKLTGSVKIGGIVRRGSHPGKPGTALNGGPQMVEISRDGRRVYLTNSLYSSWDEQFYPDGIRGWLAKINVGENGGMSLDQDFFLEFDGMRPHQVHLEGGDASSDSYCYSG
;
A
#
# COMPACT_ATOMS: atom_id res chain seq x y z
N MET A 1 -34.37 20.73 -7.24
CA MET A 1 -33.15 19.99 -7.46
C MET A 1 -32.54 19.70 -6.11
N PRO A 2 -32.07 18.49 -5.79
CA PRO A 2 -31.33 18.27 -4.57
C PRO A 2 -30.11 19.19 -4.58
N GLN A 3 -29.90 19.91 -3.49
CA GLN A 3 -28.76 20.80 -3.35
C GLN A 3 -27.52 19.91 -3.21
N TRP A 4 -26.59 20.00 -4.16
CA TRP A 4 -25.32 19.29 -4.05
C TRP A 4 -24.59 19.67 -2.77
N ARG A 5 -24.04 18.67 -2.07
CA ARG A 5 -23.18 18.84 -0.92
C ARG A 5 -22.02 17.85 -1.02
N PRO A 6 -20.78 18.27 -0.75
CA PRO A 6 -19.66 17.35 -0.65
C PRO A 6 -19.92 16.29 0.44
N ASP A 7 -19.33 15.12 0.28
CA ASP A 7 -19.27 14.11 1.34
C ASP A 7 -18.58 14.70 2.57
N GLN A 8 -19.10 14.39 3.76
CA GLN A 8 -18.58 14.96 5.02
C GLN A 8 -17.18 14.48 5.38
N THR A 9 -16.70 13.40 4.72
CA THR A 9 -15.37 12.85 4.92
C THR A 9 -14.31 13.46 3.99
N PHE A 10 -14.72 14.31 3.06
CA PHE A 10 -13.83 15.04 2.16
C PHE A 10 -13.37 16.35 2.78
N TYR A 11 -12.07 16.51 2.87
CA TYR A 11 -11.43 17.68 3.44
C TYR A 11 -10.60 18.41 2.37
N PRO A 12 -10.68 19.75 2.28
CA PRO A 12 -9.95 20.50 1.26
C PRO A 12 -8.43 20.35 1.34
N SER A 13 -7.89 20.22 2.54
CA SER A 13 -6.45 20.14 2.77
C SER A 13 -6.09 19.05 3.78
N PRO A 14 -4.83 18.57 3.79
CA PRO A 14 -4.38 17.57 4.76
C PRO A 14 -4.52 18.04 6.20
N ARG A 15 -4.21 19.30 6.50
CA ARG A 15 -4.37 19.86 7.84
C ARG A 15 -5.81 19.82 8.34
N MET A 16 -6.77 20.08 7.47
CA MET A 16 -8.19 19.98 7.82
C MET A 16 -8.60 18.52 8.03
N ALA A 17 -8.08 17.60 7.22
CA ALA A 17 -8.33 16.17 7.37
C ALA A 17 -7.81 15.60 8.69
N MET A 18 -6.73 16.12 9.23
CA MET A 18 -6.21 15.74 10.55
C MET A 18 -7.18 16.03 11.71
N GLN A 19 -8.17 16.89 11.49
CA GLN A 19 -9.22 17.21 12.46
C GLN A 19 -10.46 16.32 12.33
N ALA A 20 -10.43 15.33 11.43
CA ALA A 20 -11.52 14.37 11.26
C ALA A 20 -11.79 13.61 12.56
N PRO A 21 -13.05 13.21 12.82
CA PRO A 21 -13.36 12.31 13.90
C PRO A 21 -12.54 11.00 13.77
N PRO A 22 -12.16 10.38 14.91
CA PRO A 22 -11.53 9.07 14.88
C PRO A 22 -12.41 8.04 14.15
N GLU A 23 -11.77 7.15 13.44
CA GLU A 23 -12.40 6.01 12.78
C GLU A 23 -13.09 5.07 13.78
N SER A 24 -14.19 4.45 13.38
CA SER A 24 -14.88 3.45 14.21
C SER A 24 -14.57 2.02 13.79
N VAL A 25 -14.31 1.79 12.51
CA VAL A 25 -13.92 0.49 11.98
C VAL A 25 -12.73 0.60 11.01
N ALA A 26 -11.99 -0.50 10.92
CA ALA A 26 -11.00 -0.73 9.89
C ALA A 26 -11.47 -1.86 8.98
N PHE A 27 -11.30 -1.68 7.67
CA PHE A 27 -11.51 -2.71 6.66
C PHE A 27 -10.16 -3.36 6.37
N VAL A 28 -10.14 -4.70 6.33
CA VAL A 28 -8.90 -5.46 6.15
C VAL A 28 -9.10 -6.49 5.05
N ALA A 29 -8.31 -6.42 4.00
CA ALA A 29 -8.26 -7.46 2.99
C ALA A 29 -7.58 -8.70 3.59
N VAL A 30 -8.27 -9.83 3.59
CA VAL A 30 -7.74 -11.10 4.10
C VAL A 30 -7.83 -12.19 3.04
N LEU A 31 -6.76 -12.93 2.86
CA LEU A 31 -6.65 -13.99 1.86
C LEU A 31 -6.55 -15.38 2.49
N ASP A 32 -7.06 -16.41 1.79
CA ASP A 32 -6.79 -17.81 2.13
C ASP A 32 -5.51 -18.29 1.43
N PRO A 33 -4.39 -18.50 2.16
CA PRO A 33 -3.13 -18.90 1.55
C PRO A 33 -3.21 -20.26 0.83
N LYS A 34 -4.18 -21.09 1.18
CA LYS A 34 -4.41 -22.41 0.55
C LYS A 34 -5.30 -22.32 -0.70
N ARG A 35 -5.96 -21.19 -0.93
CA ARG A 35 -6.88 -20.96 -2.05
C ARG A 35 -8.02 -21.99 -2.13
N THR A 36 -8.45 -22.50 -0.99
CA THR A 36 -9.53 -23.48 -0.85
C THR A 36 -10.83 -22.85 -0.39
N LYS A 37 -10.74 -21.67 0.20
CA LYS A 37 -11.87 -20.86 0.66
C LYS A 37 -11.82 -19.51 -0.03
N PRO A 38 -12.95 -18.80 -0.14
CA PRO A 38 -12.97 -17.43 -0.55
C PRO A 38 -12.12 -16.54 0.36
N ASP A 39 -11.44 -15.57 -0.25
CA ASP A 39 -10.88 -14.43 0.45
C ASP A 39 -12.01 -13.55 0.99
N ALA A 40 -11.70 -12.60 1.87
CA ALA A 40 -12.72 -11.76 2.46
C ALA A 40 -12.23 -10.33 2.74
N LEU A 41 -13.17 -9.41 2.86
CA LEU A 41 -12.96 -8.15 3.54
C LEU A 41 -13.45 -8.31 4.98
N ALA A 42 -12.54 -8.28 5.94
CA ALA A 42 -12.84 -8.34 7.36
C ALA A 42 -13.01 -6.92 7.92
N ILE A 43 -13.89 -6.75 8.90
CA ILE A 43 -14.15 -5.48 9.55
C ILE A 43 -13.77 -5.58 11.03
N ALA A 44 -12.81 -4.77 11.46
CA ALA A 44 -12.35 -4.68 12.84
C ALA A 44 -12.93 -3.45 13.52
N ASP A 45 -13.37 -3.58 14.77
CA ASP A 45 -13.75 -2.45 15.61
C ASP A 45 -12.48 -1.79 16.17
N VAL A 46 -12.26 -0.53 15.78
CA VAL A 46 -11.10 0.26 16.18
C VAL A 46 -11.48 1.48 17.05
N ALA A 47 -12.76 1.64 17.36
CA ALA A 47 -13.26 2.78 18.14
C ALA A 47 -12.76 2.71 19.59
N PRO A 48 -11.97 3.69 20.06
CA PRO A 48 -11.54 3.71 21.45
C PRO A 48 -12.73 3.67 22.41
N GLY A 49 -12.66 2.77 23.41
CA GLY A 49 -13.73 2.61 24.40
C GLY A 49 -14.94 1.80 23.94
N SER A 50 -14.96 1.29 22.71
CA SER A 50 -15.95 0.31 22.28
C SER A 50 -15.79 -0.99 23.05
N ARG A 51 -16.92 -1.64 23.41
CA ARG A 51 -16.92 -2.97 24.03
C ARG A 51 -16.34 -4.06 23.12
N ASN A 52 -16.32 -3.80 21.80
CA ASN A 52 -15.79 -4.71 20.79
C ASN A 52 -14.41 -4.27 20.28
N TYR A 53 -13.76 -3.30 20.94
CA TYR A 53 -12.44 -2.81 20.57
C TYR A 53 -11.45 -3.97 20.36
N GLY A 54 -10.78 -3.98 19.23
CA GLY A 54 -9.83 -5.04 18.86
C GLY A 54 -10.49 -6.37 18.50
N GLN A 55 -11.77 -6.40 18.09
CA GLN A 55 -12.49 -7.59 17.65
C GLN A 55 -13.00 -7.45 16.22
N LEU A 56 -13.17 -8.58 15.54
CA LEU A 56 -13.88 -8.62 14.26
C LEU A 56 -15.38 -8.42 14.50
N VAL A 57 -15.98 -7.45 13.82
CA VAL A 57 -17.39 -7.07 13.95
C VAL A 57 -18.18 -7.25 12.65
N GLY A 58 -17.51 -7.66 11.58
CA GLY A 58 -18.13 -7.94 10.31
C GLY A 58 -17.19 -8.65 9.36
N ARG A 59 -17.76 -9.18 8.27
CA ARG A 59 -17.03 -9.88 7.23
C ARG A 59 -17.83 -9.95 5.94
N VAL A 60 -17.19 -9.81 4.80
CA VAL A 60 -17.75 -10.10 3.47
C VAL A 60 -16.83 -11.06 2.74
N ASP A 61 -17.32 -12.28 2.50
CA ASP A 61 -16.59 -13.27 1.70
C ASP A 61 -16.74 -12.98 0.21
N MET A 62 -15.65 -13.13 -0.54
CA MET A 62 -15.68 -13.05 -1.98
C MET A 62 -16.45 -14.24 -2.58
N PRO A 63 -17.03 -14.12 -3.78
CA PRO A 63 -17.84 -15.20 -4.36
C PRO A 63 -17.06 -16.47 -4.68
N ASN A 64 -15.75 -16.34 -4.93
CA ASN A 64 -14.92 -17.45 -5.39
C ASN A 64 -13.61 -17.52 -4.60
N PRO A 65 -13.00 -18.71 -4.46
CA PRO A 65 -11.67 -18.83 -3.87
C PRO A 65 -10.57 -18.39 -4.84
N GLY A 66 -9.39 -18.07 -4.30
CA GLY A 66 -8.17 -17.86 -5.05
C GLY A 66 -8.01 -16.48 -5.66
N ASP A 67 -8.67 -15.47 -5.14
CA ASP A 67 -8.52 -14.08 -5.58
C ASP A 67 -7.16 -13.49 -5.20
N GLU A 68 -6.63 -13.84 -4.03
CA GLU A 68 -5.43 -13.22 -3.45
C GLU A 68 -5.64 -11.70 -3.32
N LEU A 69 -6.53 -11.30 -2.39
CA LEU A 69 -6.81 -9.91 -2.11
C LEU A 69 -5.57 -9.24 -1.50
N HIS A 70 -5.19 -8.12 -2.10
CA HIS A 70 -4.06 -7.32 -1.65
C HIS A 70 -4.47 -5.90 -1.34
N HIS A 71 -4.23 -4.98 -2.26
CA HIS A 71 -4.59 -3.58 -2.13
C HIS A 71 -6.05 -3.37 -2.50
N PHE A 72 -6.65 -2.34 -1.93
CA PHE A 72 -7.99 -1.88 -2.28
C PHE A 72 -8.08 -0.38 -1.98
N GLY A 73 -9.10 0.28 -2.50
CA GLY A 73 -9.23 1.72 -2.31
C GLY A 73 -10.68 2.19 -2.38
N TRP A 74 -10.89 3.43 -1.96
CA TRP A 74 -12.19 4.08 -2.04
C TRP A 74 -12.54 4.52 -3.47
N ASN A 75 -13.82 4.52 -3.79
CA ASN A 75 -14.32 5.04 -5.07
C ASN A 75 -14.20 6.55 -5.21
N ALA A 76 -14.04 7.27 -4.12
CA ALA A 76 -13.95 8.71 -4.06
C ALA A 76 -13.04 9.17 -2.93
N CYS A 77 -12.38 10.31 -3.12
CA CYS A 77 -11.47 10.91 -2.16
C CYS A 77 -11.57 12.44 -2.18
N SER A 78 -10.82 13.12 -1.32
CA SER A 78 -10.81 14.58 -1.22
C SER A 78 -10.42 15.29 -2.53
N SER A 79 -9.82 14.59 -3.50
CA SER A 79 -9.59 15.13 -4.85
C SER A 79 -10.89 15.52 -5.57
N CYS A 80 -12.04 14.98 -5.15
CA CYS A 80 -13.35 15.39 -5.67
C CYS A 80 -13.67 16.87 -5.39
N LEU A 81 -13.00 17.47 -4.42
CA LEU A 81 -13.14 18.91 -4.10
C LEU A 81 -12.26 19.79 -4.98
N CYS A 82 -11.42 19.21 -5.83
CA CYS A 82 -10.59 19.98 -6.75
C CYS A 82 -11.45 20.74 -7.77
N PRO A 83 -11.10 22.00 -8.10
CA PRO A 83 -11.90 22.83 -9.01
C PRO A 83 -12.17 22.22 -10.39
N TYR A 84 -11.33 21.28 -10.79
CA TYR A 84 -11.42 20.63 -12.11
C TYR A 84 -11.95 19.20 -12.06
N SER A 85 -12.41 18.74 -10.87
CA SER A 85 -12.96 17.40 -10.73
C SER A 85 -14.29 17.30 -11.52
N PRO A 86 -14.45 16.30 -12.41
CA PRO A 86 -15.70 16.09 -13.15
C PRO A 86 -16.80 15.46 -12.30
N HIS A 87 -16.50 14.99 -11.08
CA HIS A 87 -17.42 14.27 -10.20
C HIS A 87 -17.41 14.78 -8.74
N PRO A 88 -17.57 16.08 -8.50
CA PRO A 88 -17.48 16.66 -7.15
C PRO A 88 -18.63 16.26 -6.23
N HIS A 89 -19.65 15.56 -6.75
CA HIS A 89 -20.83 15.08 -6.03
C HIS A 89 -20.69 13.66 -5.48
N MET A 90 -19.56 13.01 -5.74
CA MET A 90 -19.34 11.62 -5.32
C MET A 90 -19.34 11.49 -3.79
N GLU A 91 -19.82 10.33 -3.34
CA GLU A 91 -19.83 9.92 -1.94
C GLU A 91 -18.73 8.89 -1.71
N ARG A 92 -17.97 9.01 -0.60
CA ARG A 92 -17.07 7.95 -0.13
C ARG A 92 -17.93 6.82 0.44
N ARG A 93 -18.14 5.79 -0.36
CA ARG A 93 -19.08 4.74 -0.03
C ARG A 93 -18.61 3.35 -0.43
N TYR A 94 -17.99 3.26 -1.59
CA TYR A 94 -17.65 1.96 -2.17
C TYR A 94 -16.15 1.68 -2.04
N LEU A 95 -15.83 0.46 -1.65
CA LEU A 95 -14.47 -0.06 -1.74
C LEU A 95 -14.33 -0.86 -3.03
N VAL A 96 -13.26 -0.58 -3.78
CA VAL A 96 -12.87 -1.30 -4.98
C VAL A 96 -11.73 -2.24 -4.58
N VAL A 97 -12.01 -3.54 -4.62
CA VAL A 97 -11.17 -4.60 -4.04
C VAL A 97 -10.74 -5.57 -5.14
N PRO A 98 -9.56 -5.36 -5.74
CA PRO A 98 -9.05 -6.29 -6.75
C PRO A 98 -8.51 -7.57 -6.13
N GLY A 99 -8.77 -8.69 -6.81
CA GLY A 99 -8.08 -9.96 -6.59
C GLY A 99 -6.86 -10.04 -7.50
N MET A 100 -5.68 -9.92 -6.93
CA MET A 100 -4.46 -9.82 -7.71
C MET A 100 -4.22 -11.07 -8.57
N ARG A 101 -4.44 -12.26 -8.03
CA ARG A 101 -4.25 -13.52 -8.76
C ARG A 101 -5.36 -13.82 -9.76
N SER A 102 -6.61 -13.61 -9.38
CA SER A 102 -7.76 -13.89 -10.23
C SER A 102 -7.99 -12.84 -11.30
N SER A 103 -7.54 -11.62 -11.10
CA SER A 103 -7.88 -10.42 -11.87
C SER A 103 -9.35 -10.00 -11.79
N ARG A 104 -10.15 -10.53 -10.86
CA ARG A 104 -11.49 -10.01 -10.54
C ARG A 104 -11.38 -8.71 -9.77
N ILE A 105 -12.40 -7.88 -9.91
CA ILE A 105 -12.50 -6.66 -9.10
C ILE A 105 -13.88 -6.68 -8.44
N HIS A 106 -13.89 -6.62 -7.12
CA HIS A 106 -15.10 -6.59 -6.31
C HIS A 106 -15.40 -5.16 -5.90
N VAL A 107 -16.65 -4.73 -6.03
CA VAL A 107 -17.12 -3.44 -5.54
C VAL A 107 -18.02 -3.69 -4.34
N ILE A 108 -17.64 -3.12 -3.21
CA ILE A 108 -18.27 -3.38 -1.92
C ILE A 108 -18.88 -2.09 -1.39
N ASP A 109 -20.20 -2.11 -1.17
CA ASP A 109 -20.95 -1.01 -0.57
C ASP A 109 -20.83 -1.07 0.96
N THR A 110 -20.27 -0.03 1.56
CA THR A 110 -20.05 0.07 3.01
C THR A 110 -21.20 0.75 3.75
N LYS A 111 -22.25 1.19 3.04
CA LYS A 111 -23.40 1.87 3.66
C LYS A 111 -24.66 1.02 3.58
N PRO A 112 -25.63 1.23 4.48
CA PRO A 112 -25.62 2.26 5.55
C PRO A 112 -24.79 1.89 6.79
N ASP A 113 -24.44 0.61 6.98
CA ASP A 113 -23.68 0.12 8.14
C ASP A 113 -22.33 -0.44 7.68
N PRO A 114 -21.20 0.20 8.04
CA PRO A 114 -19.87 -0.27 7.65
C PRO A 114 -19.49 -1.63 8.28
N ARG A 115 -20.23 -2.10 9.27
CA ARG A 115 -20.06 -3.44 9.87
C ARG A 115 -20.75 -4.55 9.08
N GLN A 116 -21.64 -4.17 8.14
CA GLN A 116 -22.39 -5.09 7.29
C GLN A 116 -22.29 -4.71 5.81
N PRO A 117 -21.07 -4.56 5.28
CA PRO A 117 -20.89 -4.22 3.88
C PRO A 117 -21.34 -5.37 2.96
N ARG A 118 -21.58 -5.05 1.69
CA ARG A 118 -22.08 -6.05 0.71
C ARG A 118 -21.43 -5.84 -0.66
N ILE A 119 -21.18 -6.93 -1.36
CA ILE A 119 -20.74 -6.88 -2.75
C ILE A 119 -21.93 -6.43 -3.61
N VAL A 120 -21.71 -5.38 -4.40
CA VAL A 120 -22.72 -4.83 -5.32
C VAL A 120 -22.37 -5.06 -6.78
N LYS A 121 -21.10 -5.32 -7.08
CA LYS A 121 -20.64 -5.62 -8.44
C LYS A 121 -19.37 -6.48 -8.38
N VAL A 122 -19.26 -7.37 -9.36
CA VAL A 122 -18.02 -8.08 -9.68
C VAL A 122 -17.70 -7.80 -11.14
N VAL A 123 -16.47 -7.35 -11.39
CA VAL A 123 -15.92 -7.20 -12.74
C VAL A 123 -15.06 -8.42 -13.01
N GLU A 124 -15.47 -9.23 -13.99
CA GLU A 124 -14.76 -10.46 -14.34
C GLU A 124 -13.46 -10.19 -15.09
N PRO A 125 -12.46 -11.08 -14.98
CA PRO A 125 -11.12 -10.92 -15.56
C PRO A 125 -11.15 -10.65 -17.07
N GLU A 126 -12.05 -11.33 -17.80
CA GLU A 126 -12.20 -11.17 -19.24
C GLU A 126 -12.60 -9.75 -19.65
N THR A 127 -13.31 -9.05 -18.77
CA THR A 127 -13.68 -7.64 -19.01
C THR A 127 -12.45 -6.73 -18.86
N VAL A 128 -11.66 -6.93 -17.82
CA VAL A 128 -10.40 -6.19 -17.63
C VAL A 128 -9.47 -6.45 -18.81
N MET A 129 -9.22 -7.72 -19.13
CA MET A 129 -8.35 -8.13 -20.23
C MET A 129 -8.81 -7.54 -21.58
N ARG A 130 -10.09 -7.69 -21.93
CA ARG A 130 -10.64 -7.21 -23.20
C ARG A 130 -10.57 -5.69 -23.35
N ARG A 131 -10.78 -4.94 -22.26
CA ARG A 131 -10.79 -3.48 -22.28
C ARG A 131 -9.39 -2.87 -22.21
N THR A 132 -8.45 -3.53 -21.58
CA THR A 132 -7.13 -2.97 -21.24
C THR A 132 -5.95 -3.77 -21.78
N GLY A 133 -6.11 -5.07 -22.02
CA GLY A 133 -5.01 -6.00 -22.28
C GLY A 133 -4.17 -6.30 -21.03
N TYR A 134 -4.64 -5.91 -19.84
CA TYR A 134 -3.96 -6.11 -18.58
C TYR A 134 -4.57 -7.22 -17.73
N SER A 135 -3.81 -7.65 -16.75
CA SER A 135 -4.20 -8.61 -15.70
C SER A 135 -3.48 -8.25 -14.39
N ARG A 136 -3.88 -8.92 -13.32
CA ARG A 136 -3.33 -8.72 -11.96
C ARG A 136 -3.50 -7.27 -11.50
N PRO A 137 -4.75 -6.76 -11.43
CA PRO A 137 -5.01 -5.46 -10.82
C PRO A 137 -4.57 -5.49 -9.36
N HIS A 138 -3.92 -4.42 -8.92
CA HIS A 138 -3.28 -4.39 -7.61
C HIS A 138 -3.71 -3.16 -6.81
N THR A 139 -3.08 -2.02 -7.00
CA THR A 139 -3.40 -0.78 -6.27
C THR A 139 -4.61 -0.09 -6.88
N ALA A 140 -5.52 0.41 -6.04
CA ALA A 140 -6.70 1.16 -6.44
C ALA A 140 -6.76 2.50 -5.70
N HIS A 141 -6.82 3.61 -6.44
CA HIS A 141 -6.99 4.95 -5.89
C HIS A 141 -8.06 5.73 -6.63
N CYS A 142 -8.84 6.53 -5.90
CA CYS A 142 -9.66 7.56 -6.50
C CYS A 142 -8.77 8.70 -7.02
N GLY A 143 -9.08 9.22 -8.19
CA GLY A 143 -8.34 10.31 -8.82
C GLY A 143 -9.23 11.28 -9.57
N PRO A 144 -8.62 12.27 -10.25
CA PRO A 144 -9.37 13.35 -10.87
C PRO A 144 -10.39 12.90 -11.91
N ASP A 145 -10.14 11.80 -12.62
CA ASP A 145 -10.96 11.35 -13.74
C ASP A 145 -11.81 10.10 -13.44
N GLY A 146 -11.67 9.51 -12.25
CA GLY A 146 -12.35 8.30 -11.87
C GLY A 146 -11.54 7.46 -10.88
N ILE A 147 -11.76 6.14 -10.89
CA ILE A 147 -11.01 5.19 -10.07
C ILE A 147 -9.87 4.64 -10.92
N TYR A 148 -8.65 4.84 -10.46
CA TYR A 148 -7.44 4.35 -11.12
C TYR A 148 -7.03 3.03 -10.48
N LEU A 149 -6.69 2.05 -11.32
CA LEU A 149 -6.09 0.80 -10.88
C LEU A 149 -4.83 0.56 -11.71
N ASN A 150 -3.76 0.16 -11.05
CA ASN A 150 -2.68 -0.42 -11.80
C ASN A 150 -2.89 -1.91 -12.00
N ALA A 151 -2.16 -2.48 -12.96
CA ALA A 151 -2.10 -3.90 -13.25
C ALA A 151 -0.65 -4.32 -13.45
N LEU A 152 -0.28 -5.45 -12.88
CA LEU A 152 1.12 -5.87 -12.78
C LEU A 152 1.65 -6.55 -14.05
N GLY A 153 0.78 -6.84 -15.01
CA GLY A 153 1.22 -7.44 -16.29
C GLY A 153 0.09 -7.76 -17.25
N SER A 154 0.41 -8.59 -18.22
CA SER A 154 -0.51 -9.12 -19.22
C SER A 154 -1.17 -10.43 -18.76
N PRO A 155 -2.23 -10.90 -19.41
CA PRO A 155 -2.86 -12.18 -19.11
C PRO A 155 -1.91 -13.37 -19.22
N GLU A 156 -0.89 -13.30 -20.07
CA GLU A 156 0.13 -14.33 -20.28
C GLU A 156 1.14 -14.39 -19.13
N GLY A 157 1.07 -13.46 -18.17
CA GLY A 157 1.98 -13.38 -17.03
C GLY A 157 3.28 -12.64 -17.32
N GLU A 158 3.35 -11.94 -18.45
CA GLU A 158 4.48 -11.08 -18.84
C GLU A 158 4.13 -9.60 -18.65
N GLY A 159 5.05 -8.70 -18.99
CA GLY A 159 4.74 -7.28 -19.15
C GLY A 159 4.08 -6.97 -20.51
N PRO A 160 3.69 -5.72 -20.72
CA PRO A 160 3.80 -4.63 -19.77
C PRO A 160 2.67 -4.63 -18.73
N GLY A 161 2.99 -4.19 -17.53
CA GLY A 161 1.98 -3.69 -16.59
C GLY A 161 1.57 -2.26 -16.95
N GLY A 162 0.56 -1.70 -16.29
CA GLY A 162 0.13 -0.34 -16.57
C GLY A 162 -1.06 0.09 -15.72
N ILE A 163 -1.69 1.19 -16.09
CA ILE A 163 -2.81 1.78 -15.35
C ILE A 163 -4.07 1.77 -16.21
N PHE A 164 -5.21 1.52 -15.61
CA PHE A 164 -6.51 1.66 -16.25
C PHE A 164 -7.49 2.41 -15.36
N ILE A 165 -8.57 2.90 -15.94
CA ILE A 165 -9.58 3.69 -15.25
C ILE A 165 -10.91 2.95 -15.22
N MET A 166 -11.56 3.00 -14.05
CA MET A 166 -12.96 2.62 -13.88
C MET A 166 -13.81 3.86 -13.65
N ASP A 167 -15.04 3.78 -14.13
CA ASP A 167 -16.06 4.78 -13.88
C ASP A 167 -16.43 4.80 -12.39
N PRO A 168 -16.46 5.94 -11.71
CA PRO A 168 -16.68 6.01 -10.26
C PRO A 168 -18.14 5.79 -9.85
N GLU A 169 -19.11 5.81 -10.78
CA GLU A 169 -20.53 5.60 -10.51
C GLU A 169 -21.00 4.22 -10.96
N THR A 170 -20.60 3.82 -12.18
CA THR A 170 -21.05 2.56 -12.80
C THR A 170 -20.08 1.41 -12.56
N PHE A 171 -18.85 1.73 -12.16
CA PHE A 171 -17.74 0.78 -12.00
C PHE A 171 -17.43 0.00 -13.28
N GLU A 172 -17.64 0.60 -14.42
CA GLU A 172 -17.24 0.03 -15.71
C GLU A 172 -15.78 0.33 -16.01
N VAL A 173 -15.06 -0.66 -16.52
CA VAL A 173 -13.68 -0.48 -17.00
C VAL A 173 -13.73 0.36 -18.28
N ARG A 174 -13.21 1.59 -18.21
CA ARG A 174 -13.19 2.54 -19.35
C ARG A 174 -12.08 2.21 -20.35
N GLY A 175 -10.95 1.70 -19.88
CA GLY A 175 -9.77 1.36 -20.69
C GLY A 175 -8.46 1.80 -20.05
N ARG A 176 -7.36 1.69 -20.80
CA ARG A 176 -6.04 2.12 -20.33
C ARG A 176 -6.02 3.61 -20.02
N TRP A 177 -5.28 3.94 -18.95
CA TRP A 177 -5.06 5.34 -18.64
C TRP A 177 -3.96 5.95 -19.54
N GLU A 178 -2.83 5.30 -19.69
CA GLU A 178 -1.72 5.82 -20.47
C GLU A 178 -2.01 5.81 -21.99
N LEU A 179 -1.72 6.94 -22.63
CA LEU A 179 -1.77 7.12 -24.09
C LEU A 179 -0.41 6.90 -24.75
N ASP A 180 0.66 7.22 -24.04
CA ASP A 180 2.03 7.01 -24.46
C ASP A 180 2.83 6.53 -23.26
N ARG A 181 3.20 5.27 -23.32
CA ARG A 181 3.87 4.54 -22.23
C ARG A 181 5.34 4.87 -22.07
N GLY A 182 6.01 5.35 -23.11
CA GLY A 182 7.47 5.45 -23.12
C GLY A 182 8.11 4.06 -22.88
N PRO A 183 9.22 3.99 -22.13
CA PRO A 183 9.95 2.75 -21.88
C PRO A 183 9.36 1.87 -20.75
N GLN A 184 8.33 2.33 -20.01
CA GLN A 184 7.80 1.59 -18.87
C GLN A 184 7.30 0.20 -19.28
N HIS A 185 7.77 -0.82 -18.56
CA HIS A 185 7.44 -2.22 -18.78
C HIS A 185 6.94 -2.93 -17.52
N LEU A 186 7.62 -2.75 -16.41
CA LEU A 186 7.21 -3.28 -15.11
C LEU A 186 6.31 -2.28 -14.38
N ALA A 187 5.50 -2.76 -13.45
CA ALA A 187 4.61 -1.93 -12.65
C ALA A 187 4.51 -2.50 -11.23
N TYR A 188 4.23 -1.64 -10.26
CA TYR A 188 3.82 -2.03 -8.92
C TYR A 188 2.85 -1.05 -8.31
N ASP A 189 3.26 0.19 -8.00
CA ASP A 189 2.44 1.22 -7.36
C ASP A 189 2.38 2.47 -8.23
N PHE A 190 1.44 3.33 -7.93
CA PHE A 190 1.30 4.62 -8.58
C PHE A 190 0.68 5.63 -7.62
N TRP A 191 1.17 6.83 -7.68
CA TRP A 191 0.56 7.98 -7.03
C TRP A 191 0.69 9.21 -7.90
N TRP A 192 -0.19 10.16 -7.67
CA TRP A 192 -0.09 11.47 -8.28
C TRP A 192 0.16 12.55 -7.26
N HIS A 193 0.77 13.61 -7.72
CA HIS A 193 0.92 14.84 -7.00
C HIS A 193 0.17 15.93 -7.77
N LEU A 194 -1.00 16.33 -7.27
CA LEU A 194 -1.89 17.25 -7.99
C LEU A 194 -1.30 18.62 -8.20
N GLY A 195 -0.56 19.15 -7.24
CA GLY A 195 0.12 20.46 -7.37
C GLY A 195 1.17 20.50 -8.48
N CYS A 196 1.76 19.36 -8.84
CA CYS A 196 2.74 19.23 -9.93
C CYS A 196 2.13 18.70 -11.23
N ASP A 197 0.84 18.40 -11.27
CA ASP A 197 0.17 17.75 -12.42
C ASP A 197 0.91 16.48 -12.91
N THR A 198 1.37 15.67 -11.95
CA THR A 198 2.31 14.58 -12.17
C THR A 198 1.78 13.29 -11.54
N MET A 199 1.96 12.16 -12.25
CA MET A 199 1.88 10.83 -11.70
C MET A 199 3.27 10.21 -11.64
N ILE A 200 3.54 9.45 -10.58
CA ILE A 200 4.75 8.64 -10.42
C ILE A 200 4.32 7.19 -10.36
N THR A 201 5.06 6.28 -11.03
CA THR A 201 4.87 4.84 -10.92
C THR A 201 6.18 4.16 -10.59
N SER A 202 6.07 3.02 -9.90
CA SER A 202 7.18 2.18 -9.48
C SER A 202 7.16 0.81 -10.17
N GLU A 203 8.17 -0.01 -9.92
CA GLU A 203 8.38 -1.27 -10.62
C GLU A 203 8.68 -2.42 -9.67
N TRP A 204 7.95 -3.53 -9.81
CA TRP A 204 8.28 -4.81 -9.14
C TRP A 204 8.87 -5.82 -10.13
N GLY A 205 8.03 -6.55 -10.83
CA GLY A 205 8.34 -7.61 -11.77
C GLY A 205 7.12 -7.98 -12.61
N THR A 206 7.29 -8.87 -13.57
CA THR A 206 6.13 -9.46 -14.25
C THR A 206 5.49 -10.53 -13.37
N PRO A 207 4.21 -10.90 -13.60
CA PRO A 207 3.54 -11.94 -12.82
C PRO A 207 4.32 -13.25 -12.71
N ARG A 208 4.97 -13.70 -13.78
CA ARG A 208 5.81 -14.90 -13.75
C ARG A 208 7.00 -14.82 -12.82
N MET A 209 7.47 -13.61 -12.52
CA MET A 209 8.63 -13.41 -11.65
C MET A 209 8.26 -13.49 -10.17
N PHE A 210 7.01 -13.23 -9.80
CA PHE A 210 6.62 -13.11 -8.39
C PHE A 210 5.50 -14.04 -7.93
N GLU A 211 4.57 -14.49 -8.81
CA GLU A 211 3.37 -15.23 -8.39
C GLU A 211 3.65 -16.54 -7.66
N ASN A 212 4.78 -17.18 -7.95
CA ASN A 212 5.20 -18.43 -7.33
C ASN A 212 6.37 -18.25 -6.34
N GLY A 213 6.51 -17.04 -5.80
CA GLY A 213 7.59 -16.62 -4.94
C GLY A 213 8.67 -15.83 -5.68
N VAL A 214 9.66 -15.32 -4.93
CA VAL A 214 10.81 -14.66 -5.55
C VAL A 214 11.64 -15.70 -6.34
N ASN A 215 12.04 -15.33 -7.53
CA ASN A 215 12.97 -16.12 -8.33
C ASN A 215 14.42 -15.65 -8.04
N PRO A 216 15.25 -16.44 -7.32
CA PRO A 216 16.58 -16.01 -6.93
C PRO A 216 17.52 -15.77 -8.10
N GLU A 217 17.37 -16.52 -9.20
CA GLU A 217 18.22 -16.34 -10.39
C GLU A 217 17.93 -15.00 -11.07
N LEU A 218 16.66 -14.64 -11.21
CA LEU A 218 16.25 -13.36 -11.77
C LEU A 218 16.62 -12.20 -10.84
N LEU A 219 16.50 -12.39 -9.51
CA LEU A 219 16.92 -11.42 -8.54
C LEU A 219 18.42 -11.13 -8.64
N LEU A 220 19.26 -12.17 -8.59
CA LEU A 220 20.72 -12.02 -8.69
C LEU A 220 21.17 -11.48 -10.06
N ALA A 221 20.37 -11.70 -11.09
CA ALA A 221 20.60 -11.12 -12.43
C ALA A 221 20.09 -9.68 -12.58
N GLY A 222 19.57 -9.05 -11.49
CA GLY A 222 19.09 -7.67 -11.49
C GLY A 222 17.88 -7.45 -12.41
N LYS A 223 16.93 -8.40 -12.47
CA LYS A 223 15.80 -8.35 -13.41
C LYS A 223 14.52 -7.76 -12.82
N TYR A 224 14.44 -7.64 -11.51
CA TYR A 224 13.32 -6.93 -10.87
C TYR A 224 13.46 -5.42 -11.06
N GLY A 225 12.36 -4.71 -10.89
CA GLY A 225 12.29 -3.28 -11.19
C GLY A 225 13.19 -2.43 -10.29
N HIS A 226 13.82 -1.43 -10.91
CA HIS A 226 14.72 -0.49 -10.26
C HIS A 226 14.56 0.95 -10.78
N GLN A 227 13.41 1.22 -11.40
CA GLN A 227 13.12 2.54 -11.97
C GLN A 227 11.85 3.15 -11.36
N LEU A 228 11.81 4.47 -11.41
CA LEU A 228 10.60 5.28 -11.25
C LEU A 228 10.25 5.90 -12.60
N HIS A 229 8.96 6.01 -12.87
CA HIS A 229 8.46 6.66 -14.08
C HIS A 229 7.61 7.86 -13.73
N VAL A 230 7.93 8.99 -14.36
CA VAL A 230 7.22 10.26 -14.23
C VAL A 230 6.32 10.46 -15.43
N TRP A 231 5.07 10.81 -15.18
CA TRP A 231 4.05 11.00 -16.21
C TRP A 231 3.41 12.37 -16.11
N ASP A 232 3.03 12.92 -17.26
CA ASP A 232 2.11 14.05 -17.34
C ASP A 232 0.70 13.53 -17.04
N LEU A 233 0.14 13.93 -15.91
CA LEU A 233 -1.13 13.39 -15.42
C LEU A 233 -2.28 13.72 -16.37
N ARG A 234 -2.34 14.95 -16.90
CA ARG A 234 -3.42 15.38 -17.83
C ARG A 234 -3.25 14.87 -19.24
N ARG A 235 -2.00 14.88 -19.76
CA ARG A 235 -1.73 14.37 -21.11
C ARG A 235 -1.60 12.86 -21.16
N ARG A 236 -1.49 12.20 -19.99
CA ARG A 236 -1.45 10.74 -19.88
C ARG A 236 -0.27 10.13 -20.65
N ARG A 237 0.89 10.79 -20.56
CA ARG A 237 2.11 10.47 -21.31
C ARG A 237 3.30 10.38 -20.39
N HIS A 238 4.14 9.39 -20.68
CA HIS A 238 5.44 9.25 -20.03
C HIS A 238 6.33 10.47 -20.31
N ARG A 239 7.02 10.96 -19.29
CA ARG A 239 7.93 12.11 -19.38
C ARG A 239 9.37 11.77 -19.07
N GLN A 240 9.59 10.93 -18.06
CA GLN A 240 10.91 10.67 -17.54
C GLN A 240 10.97 9.27 -16.92
N ALA A 241 12.04 8.51 -17.21
CA ALA A 241 12.43 7.33 -16.46
C ALA A 241 13.61 7.73 -15.57
N ILE A 242 13.58 7.32 -14.31
CA ILE A 242 14.63 7.60 -13.33
C ILE A 242 15.15 6.26 -12.82
N ASP A 243 16.39 5.95 -13.14
CA ASP A 243 17.07 4.71 -12.75
C ASP A 243 17.72 4.90 -11.37
N LEU A 244 17.37 4.02 -10.41
CA LEU A 244 17.95 4.00 -9.07
C LEU A 244 19.25 3.18 -8.99
N GLY A 245 19.61 2.50 -10.08
CA GLY A 245 20.73 1.58 -10.17
C GLY A 245 20.29 0.11 -10.11
N SER A 246 20.86 -0.72 -10.96
CA SER A 246 20.47 -2.13 -11.12
C SER A 246 20.72 -3.01 -9.88
N GLU A 247 21.48 -2.54 -8.92
CA GLU A 247 21.62 -3.19 -7.61
C GLU A 247 20.39 -2.98 -6.69
N GLN A 248 19.59 -1.95 -6.93
CA GLN A 248 18.34 -1.68 -6.20
C GLN A 248 17.23 -2.52 -6.82
N GLN A 249 16.64 -3.42 -6.05
CA GLN A 249 15.66 -4.35 -6.61
C GLN A 249 14.30 -4.20 -5.92
N MET A 250 13.25 -4.16 -6.73
CA MET A 250 11.86 -4.03 -6.30
C MET A 250 11.60 -2.66 -5.67
N VAL A 251 11.31 -1.69 -6.51
CA VAL A 251 10.82 -0.38 -6.06
C VAL A 251 9.33 -0.51 -5.87
N LEU A 252 8.87 -0.55 -4.63
CA LEU A 252 7.47 -0.82 -4.33
C LEU A 252 6.69 0.46 -4.04
N GLU A 253 6.34 0.70 -2.81
CA GLU A 253 5.41 1.74 -2.39
C GLU A 253 5.91 3.16 -2.64
N LEU A 254 4.99 4.02 -3.01
CA LEU A 254 5.20 5.43 -3.28
C LEU A 254 4.36 6.26 -2.31
N ARG A 255 4.92 7.34 -1.78
CA ARG A 255 4.17 8.32 -0.97
C ARG A 255 4.58 9.73 -1.35
N PRO A 256 3.77 10.45 -2.13
CA PRO A 256 3.96 11.89 -2.36
C PRO A 256 3.68 12.67 -1.09
N ALA A 257 4.25 13.86 -0.98
CA ALA A 257 3.83 14.82 0.02
C ALA A 257 2.32 15.11 -0.12
N HIS A 258 1.63 15.23 1.01
CA HIS A 258 0.20 15.55 1.03
C HIS A 258 -0.08 17.02 0.72
N ASP A 259 0.85 17.91 1.10
CA ASP A 259 0.74 19.31 0.74
C ASP A 259 1.03 19.50 -0.77
N PRO A 260 0.03 19.95 -1.56
CA PRO A 260 0.22 20.12 -3.00
C PRO A 260 1.23 21.22 -3.38
N ALA A 261 1.68 22.04 -2.45
CA ALA A 261 2.75 23.02 -2.68
C ALA A 261 4.15 22.39 -2.64
N GLU A 262 4.30 21.19 -2.08
CA GLU A 262 5.58 20.52 -1.87
C GLU A 262 5.85 19.47 -2.96
N ALA A 263 6.82 19.74 -3.84
CA ALA A 263 7.10 18.91 -5.02
C ALA A 263 8.06 17.75 -4.71
N TYR A 264 7.71 16.88 -3.78
CA TYR A 264 8.50 15.68 -3.44
C TYR A 264 7.64 14.51 -3.01
N GLY A 265 8.30 13.37 -2.82
CA GLY A 265 7.74 12.18 -2.17
C GLY A 265 8.80 11.10 -1.98
N PHE A 266 8.39 9.99 -1.42
CA PHE A 266 9.28 8.88 -1.08
C PHE A 266 8.94 7.63 -1.90
N ALA A 267 9.95 6.78 -2.11
CA ALA A 267 9.82 5.47 -2.72
C ALA A 267 10.58 4.43 -1.89
N GLY A 268 9.93 3.32 -1.57
CA GLY A 268 10.53 2.18 -0.85
C GLY A 268 11.25 1.23 -1.81
N VAL A 269 12.46 0.82 -1.47
CA VAL A 269 13.23 -0.21 -2.19
C VAL A 269 13.44 -1.39 -1.28
N VAL A 270 13.01 -2.58 -1.73
CA VAL A 270 12.95 -3.79 -0.92
C VAL A 270 14.33 -4.29 -0.53
N THR A 271 15.26 -4.33 -1.49
CA THR A 271 16.60 -4.89 -1.24
C THR A 271 17.65 -4.38 -2.23
N SER A 272 18.89 -4.35 -1.77
CA SER A 272 20.08 -4.11 -2.58
C SER A 272 20.84 -5.41 -2.81
N LEU A 273 21.24 -5.71 -4.04
CA LEU A 273 22.08 -6.86 -4.37
C LEU A 273 23.50 -6.75 -3.81
N LYS A 274 23.92 -5.56 -3.41
CA LYS A 274 25.26 -5.31 -2.90
C LYS A 274 25.47 -5.90 -1.50
N ASP A 275 24.47 -5.74 -0.61
CA ASP A 275 24.62 -6.00 0.81
C ASP A 275 23.31 -6.41 1.52
N LEU A 276 22.25 -6.66 0.76
CA LEU A 276 20.92 -6.97 1.24
C LEU A 276 20.25 -5.85 2.07
N SER A 277 20.81 -4.64 2.08
CA SER A 277 20.15 -3.50 2.70
C SER A 277 18.86 -3.16 1.97
N ALA A 278 17.91 -2.56 2.67
CA ALA A 278 16.76 -1.88 2.08
C ALA A 278 16.97 -0.37 2.13
N SER A 279 16.21 0.39 1.36
CA SER A 279 16.37 1.84 1.33
C SER A 279 15.08 2.58 1.03
N VAL A 280 15.07 3.86 1.41
CA VAL A 280 14.04 4.81 0.97
C VAL A 280 14.70 5.92 0.16
N TRP A 281 14.08 6.22 -0.97
CA TRP A 281 14.53 7.23 -1.90
C TRP A 281 13.55 8.39 -1.95
N LEU A 282 14.08 9.61 -1.84
CA LEU A 282 13.36 10.85 -2.06
C LEU A 282 13.36 11.15 -3.57
N TRP A 283 12.20 11.34 -4.17
CA TRP A 283 12.07 11.95 -5.48
C TRP A 283 11.57 13.39 -5.31
N TYR A 284 12.14 14.34 -6.04
CA TYR A 284 11.89 15.75 -5.82
C TYR A 284 12.21 16.59 -7.07
N ARG A 285 11.71 17.81 -7.10
CA ARG A 285 12.10 18.82 -8.07
C ARG A 285 12.87 19.95 -7.41
N ASP A 286 13.92 20.42 -8.08
CA ASP A 286 14.62 21.63 -7.66
C ASP A 286 13.84 22.89 -8.07
N GLY A 287 13.88 23.94 -7.25
CA GLY A 287 13.35 25.27 -7.56
C GLY A 287 11.80 25.28 -7.65
N ASN A 288 11.25 26.19 -8.45
CA ASN A 288 9.81 26.46 -8.55
C ASN A 288 9.00 25.35 -9.26
N GLY A 289 9.36 24.08 -9.09
CA GLY A 289 8.59 22.93 -9.56
C GLY A 289 8.53 22.73 -11.09
N THR A 290 9.40 23.35 -11.87
CA THR A 290 9.36 23.31 -13.35
C THR A 290 10.39 22.39 -14.01
N GLY A 291 11.38 21.90 -13.27
CA GLY A 291 12.45 21.03 -13.76
C GLY A 291 12.07 19.54 -13.87
N GLU A 292 13.03 18.74 -14.31
CA GLU A 292 12.96 17.28 -14.20
C GLU A 292 12.99 16.84 -12.74
N PHE A 293 12.39 15.69 -12.45
CA PHE A 293 12.52 15.07 -11.15
C PHE A 293 13.91 14.47 -10.96
N LYS A 294 14.42 14.57 -9.76
CA LYS A 294 15.65 13.96 -9.26
C LYS A 294 15.34 12.97 -8.17
N VAL A 295 16.30 12.10 -7.88
CA VAL A 295 16.19 11.14 -6.76
C VAL A 295 17.44 11.21 -5.89
N ARG A 296 17.25 10.90 -4.61
CA ARG A 296 18.32 10.76 -3.64
C ARG A 296 17.96 9.66 -2.64
N LYS A 297 18.87 8.71 -2.41
CA LYS A 297 18.73 7.77 -1.29
C LYS A 297 18.88 8.54 0.02
N VAL A 298 17.87 8.51 0.87
CA VAL A 298 17.82 9.28 2.12
C VAL A 298 17.78 8.40 3.36
N ILE A 299 17.36 7.15 3.22
CA ILE A 299 17.41 6.14 4.30
C ILE A 299 18.04 4.87 3.74
N GLU A 300 18.93 4.28 4.52
CA GLU A 300 19.48 2.93 4.28
C GLU A 300 19.35 2.11 5.55
N ILE A 301 18.75 0.93 5.42
CA ILE A 301 18.50 0.00 6.54
C ILE A 301 19.32 -1.26 6.25
N PRO A 302 20.34 -1.57 7.07
CA PRO A 302 21.22 -2.71 6.83
C PRO A 302 20.53 -4.04 7.11
N ALA A 303 20.99 -5.11 6.45
CA ALA A 303 20.62 -6.47 6.79
C ALA A 303 21.15 -6.86 8.17
N GLU A 304 20.38 -7.67 8.91
CA GLU A 304 20.78 -8.19 10.23
C GLU A 304 21.54 -9.52 10.07
N PRO A 305 22.79 -9.65 10.54
CA PRO A 305 23.51 -10.94 10.55
C PRO A 305 22.74 -12.01 11.34
N ALA A 306 22.73 -13.23 10.84
CA ALA A 306 22.05 -14.35 11.49
C ALA A 306 22.75 -15.69 11.21
N GLU A 307 22.61 -16.62 12.16
CA GLU A 307 23.10 -17.98 12.01
C GLU A 307 22.32 -18.73 10.93
N PRO A 308 22.99 -19.43 10.00
CA PRO A 308 22.34 -20.10 8.87
C PRO A 308 21.24 -21.09 9.28
N GLU A 309 21.35 -21.72 10.44
CA GLU A 309 20.39 -22.69 10.97
C GLU A 309 19.04 -22.06 11.32
N LYS A 310 19.03 -20.77 11.59
CA LYS A 310 17.82 -19.99 11.91
C LYS A 310 17.17 -19.36 10.69
N LEU A 311 17.83 -19.45 9.53
CA LEU A 311 17.39 -18.80 8.31
C LEU A 311 16.56 -19.77 7.43
N PRO A 312 15.54 -19.26 6.73
CA PRO A 312 14.87 -20.03 5.69
C PRO A 312 15.86 -20.41 4.58
N PRO A 313 15.59 -21.48 3.83
CA PRO A 313 16.50 -21.98 2.79
C PRO A 313 17.03 -20.90 1.85
N LEU A 314 16.15 -19.97 1.45
CA LEU A 314 16.49 -18.87 0.55
C LEU A 314 17.59 -17.94 1.10
N LEU A 315 17.66 -17.74 2.41
CA LEU A 315 18.59 -16.79 3.05
C LEU A 315 19.85 -17.43 3.64
N LYS A 316 19.92 -18.76 3.74
CA LYS A 316 21.05 -19.46 4.38
C LYS A 316 22.42 -19.08 3.81
N GLY A 317 22.51 -18.92 2.50
CA GLY A 317 23.76 -18.56 1.82
C GLY A 317 24.26 -17.15 2.15
N PHE A 318 23.36 -16.27 2.48
CA PHE A 318 23.66 -14.86 2.79
C PHE A 318 24.04 -14.63 4.26
N LYS A 319 23.69 -15.55 5.17
CA LYS A 319 23.95 -15.45 6.61
C LYS A 319 23.41 -14.14 7.22
N ALA A 320 22.32 -13.64 6.69
CA ALA A 320 21.70 -12.39 7.10
C ALA A 320 20.20 -12.40 6.79
N VAL A 321 19.45 -11.59 7.52
CA VAL A 321 18.05 -11.26 7.24
C VAL A 321 18.01 -9.87 6.61
N PRO A 322 17.62 -9.72 5.35
CA PRO A 322 17.36 -8.40 4.76
C PRO A 322 16.17 -7.74 5.47
N PRO A 323 16.12 -6.42 5.58
CA PRO A 323 14.92 -5.75 6.12
C PRO A 323 13.66 -6.06 5.32
N LEU A 324 13.75 -6.08 4.01
CA LEU A 324 12.66 -6.16 3.04
C LEU A 324 11.61 -5.08 3.34
N VAL A 325 11.91 -3.86 2.89
CA VAL A 325 10.95 -2.74 2.98
C VAL A 325 9.80 -2.99 2.03
N THR A 326 8.65 -3.36 2.58
CA THR A 326 7.45 -3.76 1.83
C THR A 326 6.40 -2.67 1.75
N ASP A 327 6.40 -1.74 2.71
CA ASP A 327 5.53 -0.58 2.68
C ASP A 327 6.21 0.62 3.34
N ILE A 328 5.84 1.80 2.88
CA ILE A 328 6.13 3.07 3.53
C ILE A 328 4.85 3.88 3.59
N ASN A 329 4.62 4.63 4.66
CA ASN A 329 3.48 5.52 4.73
C ASN A 329 3.85 6.83 5.41
N LEU A 330 3.25 7.94 4.96
CA LEU A 330 3.55 9.30 5.38
C LEU A 330 2.38 9.89 6.15
N SER A 331 2.62 10.50 7.30
CA SER A 331 1.57 11.20 8.06
C SER A 331 1.03 12.41 7.27
N LEU A 332 -0.24 12.77 7.50
CA LEU A 332 -0.90 13.85 6.74
C LEU A 332 -0.25 15.25 6.89
N ASP A 333 0.52 15.44 7.95
CA ASP A 333 1.32 16.66 8.16
C ASP A 333 2.70 16.62 7.50
N ASP A 334 2.96 15.57 6.72
CA ASP A 334 4.24 15.30 6.05
C ASP A 334 5.46 15.27 7.00
N ARG A 335 5.22 15.03 8.31
CA ARG A 335 6.24 15.10 9.35
C ARG A 335 6.89 13.76 9.67
N TYR A 336 6.12 12.66 9.59
CA TYR A 336 6.62 11.33 9.95
C TYR A 336 6.42 10.33 8.83
N LEU A 337 7.52 9.67 8.45
CA LEU A 337 7.54 8.53 7.54
C LEU A 337 7.68 7.24 8.34
N TYR A 338 6.80 6.29 8.09
CA TYR A 338 6.83 4.94 8.65
C TYR A 338 7.34 3.97 7.60
N VAL A 339 8.24 3.07 8.00
CA VAL A 339 8.92 2.13 7.11
C VAL A 339 8.78 0.73 7.67
N SER A 340 8.06 -0.14 6.94
CA SER A 340 7.89 -1.56 7.28
C SER A 340 9.11 -2.37 6.88
N CYS A 341 9.73 -3.04 7.84
CA CYS A 341 10.81 -4.00 7.62
C CYS A 341 10.28 -5.41 7.87
N TRP A 342 9.63 -6.01 6.87
CA TRP A 342 8.84 -7.23 7.01
C TRP A 342 9.64 -8.43 7.50
N ALA A 343 10.85 -8.65 6.98
CA ALA A 343 11.62 -9.83 7.33
C ALA A 343 12.33 -9.70 8.68
N THR A 344 12.79 -8.51 9.06
CA THR A 344 13.38 -8.28 10.39
C THR A 344 12.33 -8.10 11.50
N GLY A 345 11.05 -7.90 11.12
CA GLY A 345 9.95 -7.72 12.07
C GLY A 345 9.99 -6.37 12.78
N GLU A 346 10.25 -5.30 12.04
CA GLU A 346 10.40 -3.96 12.62
C GLU A 346 9.58 -2.93 11.84
N LEU A 347 8.87 -2.06 12.56
CA LEU A 347 8.38 -0.79 12.01
C LEU A 347 9.29 0.32 12.51
N GLN A 348 9.82 1.12 11.60
CA GLN A 348 10.64 2.29 11.92
C GLN A 348 9.87 3.58 11.63
N GLN A 349 10.04 4.59 12.47
CA GLN A 349 9.49 5.93 12.31
C GLN A 349 10.61 6.94 12.11
N TYR A 350 10.51 7.72 11.05
CA TYR A 350 11.47 8.79 10.75
C TYR A 350 10.77 10.14 10.77
N GLU A 351 11.37 11.12 11.41
CA GLU A 351 11.02 12.53 11.28
C GLU A 351 11.58 13.03 9.95
N VAL A 352 10.73 13.59 9.09
CA VAL A 352 11.03 13.95 7.71
C VAL A 352 10.61 15.39 7.35
N SER A 353 10.48 16.28 8.33
CA SER A 353 10.22 17.71 8.08
C SER A 353 11.33 18.35 7.20
N ASP A 354 12.56 17.81 7.27
CA ASP A 354 13.55 17.96 6.20
C ASP A 354 13.62 16.62 5.43
N PRO A 355 12.97 16.50 4.26
CA PRO A 355 12.93 15.25 3.53
C PRO A 355 14.29 14.77 3.01
N PHE A 356 15.28 15.67 2.96
CA PHE A 356 16.66 15.35 2.58
C PHE A 356 17.49 14.74 3.71
N SER A 357 17.01 14.83 4.95
CA SER A 357 17.75 14.44 6.15
C SER A 357 16.85 13.75 7.20
N PRO A 358 16.19 12.64 6.84
CA PRO A 358 15.34 11.87 7.76
C PRO A 358 16.06 11.48 9.03
N LYS A 359 15.37 11.57 10.17
CA LYS A 359 15.90 11.20 11.49
C LYS A 359 15.08 10.08 12.09
N LEU A 360 15.70 8.96 12.40
CA LEU A 360 15.03 7.86 13.12
C LEU A 360 14.59 8.34 14.50
N THR A 361 13.28 8.32 14.77
CA THR A 361 12.67 8.78 16.02
C THR A 361 12.11 7.64 16.88
N GLY A 362 11.96 6.46 16.29
CA GLY A 362 11.49 5.29 17.02
C GLY A 362 11.43 4.04 16.18
N SER A 363 11.39 2.90 16.86
CA SER A 363 11.12 1.62 16.24
C SER A 363 10.31 0.72 17.18
N VAL A 364 9.52 -0.17 16.57
CA VAL A 364 8.77 -1.22 17.27
C VAL A 364 9.06 -2.55 16.60
N LYS A 365 9.38 -3.57 17.41
CA LYS A 365 9.62 -4.93 16.92
C LYS A 365 8.43 -5.84 17.22
N ILE A 366 7.93 -6.48 16.18
CA ILE A 366 6.84 -7.46 16.24
C ILE A 366 7.01 -8.48 15.11
N GLY A 367 7.03 -9.78 15.44
CA GLY A 367 7.29 -10.83 14.45
C GLY A 367 8.74 -10.87 13.98
N GLY A 368 8.92 -11.18 12.70
CA GLY A 368 10.23 -11.32 12.05
C GLY A 368 10.66 -12.77 11.84
N ILE A 369 11.67 -12.98 11.00
CA ILE A 369 12.18 -14.31 10.64
C ILE A 369 12.97 -14.92 11.80
N VAL A 370 13.93 -14.20 12.35
CA VAL A 370 14.87 -14.71 13.38
C VAL A 370 14.56 -14.17 14.77
N ARG A 371 14.39 -12.86 14.89
CA ARG A 371 14.07 -12.20 16.15
C ARG A 371 12.56 -12.02 16.27
N ARG A 372 11.87 -13.10 16.53
CA ARG A 372 10.40 -13.13 16.58
C ARG A 372 9.88 -12.36 17.80
N GLY A 373 9.62 -11.08 17.61
CA GLY A 373 9.02 -10.22 18.64
C GLY A 373 7.62 -10.72 19.02
N SER A 374 7.24 -10.53 20.29
CA SER A 374 5.89 -10.81 20.79
C SER A 374 5.08 -9.52 20.90
N HIS A 375 3.75 -9.66 20.96
CA HIS A 375 2.86 -8.54 21.27
C HIS A 375 2.63 -8.43 22.79
N PRO A 376 2.54 -7.21 23.38
CA PRO A 376 2.28 -7.04 24.81
C PRO A 376 1.01 -7.75 25.30
N GLY A 377 -0.06 -7.77 24.51
CA GLY A 377 -1.28 -8.52 24.81
C GLY A 377 -1.16 -10.04 24.70
N LYS A 378 -0.05 -10.56 24.17
CA LYS A 378 0.30 -12.00 24.05
C LYS A 378 1.74 -12.26 24.47
N PRO A 379 2.10 -11.95 25.71
CA PRO A 379 3.48 -12.07 26.17
C PRO A 379 3.97 -13.51 26.06
N GLY A 380 5.23 -13.67 25.67
CA GLY A 380 5.86 -15.00 25.54
C GLY A 380 5.48 -15.76 24.26
N THR A 381 4.58 -15.24 23.41
CA THR A 381 4.26 -15.83 22.13
C THR A 381 5.11 -15.21 21.03
N ALA A 382 6.02 -15.99 20.44
CA ALA A 382 6.78 -15.57 19.27
C ALA A 382 5.87 -15.50 18.05
N LEU A 383 5.79 -14.32 17.41
CA LEU A 383 4.96 -14.10 16.24
C LEU A 383 5.74 -14.32 14.95
N ASN A 384 5.08 -14.84 13.92
CA ASN A 384 5.61 -15.00 12.58
C ASN A 384 5.09 -13.87 11.68
N GLY A 385 5.80 -13.62 10.57
CA GLY A 385 5.59 -12.43 9.75
C GLY A 385 6.08 -11.19 10.49
N GLY A 386 6.29 -10.11 9.77
CA GLY A 386 6.62 -8.80 10.33
C GLY A 386 5.66 -7.75 9.81
N PRO A 387 5.79 -6.49 10.24
CA PRO A 387 5.04 -5.39 9.65
C PRO A 387 5.17 -5.40 8.13
N GLN A 388 4.04 -5.53 7.44
CA GLN A 388 4.01 -5.59 5.98
C GLN A 388 3.29 -4.36 5.42
N MET A 389 1.97 -4.20 5.62
CA MET A 389 1.28 -2.96 5.31
C MET A 389 1.14 -2.10 6.56
N VAL A 390 1.23 -0.79 6.34
CA VAL A 390 1.15 0.24 7.37
C VAL A 390 0.06 1.24 6.98
N GLU A 391 -0.95 1.42 7.82
CA GLU A 391 -1.93 2.46 7.61
C GLU A 391 -2.00 3.41 8.81
N ILE A 392 -2.07 4.71 8.53
CA ILE A 392 -2.01 5.77 9.53
C ILE A 392 -3.36 6.46 9.59
N SER A 393 -3.92 6.63 10.79
CA SER A 393 -5.10 7.47 11.00
C SER A 393 -4.82 8.92 10.58
N ARG A 394 -5.86 9.65 10.15
CA ARG A 394 -5.73 11.03 9.69
C ARG A 394 -5.06 11.97 10.69
N ASP A 395 -5.27 11.75 11.99
CA ASP A 395 -4.64 12.55 13.05
C ASP A 395 -3.19 12.14 13.36
N GLY A 396 -2.66 11.08 12.70
CA GLY A 396 -1.31 10.57 12.91
C GLY A 396 -1.06 9.86 14.24
N ARG A 397 -2.13 9.56 15.01
CA ARG A 397 -2.01 9.03 16.38
C ARG A 397 -2.09 7.51 16.47
N ARG A 398 -2.61 6.86 15.46
CA ARG A 398 -2.80 5.41 15.41
C ARG A 398 -2.23 4.87 14.10
N VAL A 399 -1.45 3.82 14.22
CA VAL A 399 -0.87 3.11 13.08
C VAL A 399 -1.27 1.64 13.15
N TYR A 400 -1.82 1.12 12.07
CA TYR A 400 -2.28 -0.25 11.96
C TYR A 400 -1.33 -1.05 11.08
N LEU A 401 -0.98 -2.27 11.51
CA LEU A 401 0.00 -3.14 10.87
C LEU A 401 -0.60 -4.49 10.57
N THR A 402 -0.41 -4.96 9.36
CA THR A 402 -0.66 -6.36 8.95
C THR A 402 0.66 -7.10 8.70
N ASN A 403 0.62 -8.42 8.42
CA ASN A 403 1.86 -9.20 8.38
C ASN A 403 2.03 -10.16 7.20
N SER A 404 1.15 -10.14 6.22
CA SER A 404 1.27 -11.01 5.04
C SER A 404 1.63 -10.20 3.81
N LEU A 405 2.67 -10.62 3.09
CA LEU A 405 3.11 -9.96 1.86
C LEU A 405 2.35 -10.54 0.65
N TYR A 406 2.63 -11.78 0.29
CA TYR A 406 2.03 -12.54 -0.79
C TYR A 406 2.11 -14.01 -0.43
N SER A 407 1.08 -14.80 -0.67
CA SER A 407 1.02 -16.17 -0.13
C SER A 407 2.27 -17.01 -0.40
N SER A 408 2.77 -16.99 -1.64
CA SER A 408 3.97 -17.75 -2.03
C SER A 408 5.28 -17.19 -1.46
N TRP A 409 5.35 -15.86 -1.23
CA TRP A 409 6.50 -15.21 -0.59
C TRP A 409 6.49 -15.49 0.91
N ASP A 410 5.32 -15.42 1.55
CA ASP A 410 5.18 -15.80 2.96
C ASP A 410 5.71 -17.22 3.22
N GLU A 411 5.39 -18.17 2.32
CA GLU A 411 5.86 -19.56 2.43
C GLU A 411 7.37 -19.72 2.22
N GLN A 412 7.98 -18.89 1.36
CA GLN A 412 9.42 -18.93 1.14
C GLN A 412 10.22 -18.33 2.31
N PHE A 413 9.76 -17.21 2.86
CA PHE A 413 10.45 -16.49 3.92
C PHE A 413 10.10 -17.00 5.32
N TYR A 414 8.92 -17.59 5.49
CA TYR A 414 8.42 -18.14 6.74
C TYR A 414 7.91 -19.59 6.53
N PRO A 415 8.82 -20.55 6.29
CA PRO A 415 8.43 -21.92 5.93
C PRO A 415 7.59 -22.64 6.99
N ASP A 416 7.63 -22.20 8.25
CA ASP A 416 6.75 -22.69 9.31
C ASP A 416 5.32 -22.12 9.22
N GLY A 417 5.06 -21.26 8.24
CA GLY A 417 3.80 -20.56 8.02
C GLY A 417 3.67 -19.25 8.81
N ILE A 418 2.78 -18.40 8.31
CA ILE A 418 2.40 -17.14 8.96
C ILE A 418 1.00 -17.32 9.57
N ARG A 419 0.83 -16.94 10.84
CA ARG A 419 -0.48 -16.63 11.40
C ARG A 419 -0.78 -15.18 11.08
N GLY A 420 -1.89 -14.92 10.39
CA GLY A 420 -2.32 -13.57 10.07
C GLY A 420 -2.71 -12.80 11.32
N TRP A 421 -2.15 -11.59 11.46
CA TRP A 421 -2.51 -10.69 12.55
C TRP A 421 -2.61 -9.23 12.10
N LEU A 422 -3.44 -8.46 12.82
CA LEU A 422 -3.53 -7.01 12.77
C LEU A 422 -3.16 -6.48 14.16
N ALA A 423 -2.16 -5.60 14.21
CA ALA A 423 -1.74 -4.92 15.42
C ALA A 423 -1.90 -3.41 15.27
N LYS A 424 -2.02 -2.70 16.39
CA LYS A 424 -2.09 -1.25 16.43
C LYS A 424 -0.93 -0.68 17.23
N ILE A 425 -0.46 0.47 16.78
CA ILE A 425 0.55 1.28 17.44
C ILE A 425 -0.06 2.62 17.83
N ASN A 426 0.20 3.05 19.04
CA ASN A 426 -0.07 4.39 19.52
C ASN A 426 1.15 5.28 19.26
N VAL A 427 0.92 6.47 18.70
CA VAL A 427 1.95 7.44 18.35
C VAL A 427 1.84 8.66 19.24
N GLY A 428 2.98 9.06 19.81
CA GLY A 428 3.09 10.26 20.67
C GLY A 428 3.00 11.56 19.85
N GLU A 429 2.70 12.65 20.53
CA GLU A 429 2.52 13.98 19.92
C GLU A 429 3.79 14.49 19.20
N ASN A 430 4.94 14.14 19.72
CA ASN A 430 6.25 14.50 19.17
C ASN A 430 6.98 13.30 18.60
N GLY A 431 6.24 12.32 18.06
CA GLY A 431 6.77 11.05 17.62
C GLY A 431 6.92 10.03 18.75
N GLY A 432 7.60 8.95 18.46
CA GLY A 432 7.67 7.77 19.33
C GLY A 432 6.48 6.85 19.15
N MET A 433 6.70 5.56 19.34
CA MET A 433 5.75 4.50 19.04
C MET A 433 5.67 3.49 20.20
N SER A 434 4.48 2.98 20.47
CA SER A 434 4.25 1.86 21.37
C SER A 434 3.14 0.96 20.87
N LEU A 435 3.34 -0.37 20.96
CA LEU A 435 2.26 -1.32 20.68
C LEU A 435 1.10 -1.11 21.65
N ASP A 436 -0.11 -1.06 21.11
CA ASP A 436 -1.32 -1.04 21.91
C ASP A 436 -1.57 -2.44 22.50
N GLN A 437 -1.43 -2.59 23.80
CA GLN A 437 -1.54 -3.89 24.47
C GLN A 437 -2.94 -4.51 24.36
N ASP A 438 -3.97 -3.70 24.15
CA ASP A 438 -5.37 -4.12 24.12
C ASP A 438 -5.88 -4.35 22.69
N PHE A 439 -5.02 -4.14 21.68
CA PHE A 439 -5.39 -4.31 20.27
C PHE A 439 -4.49 -5.31 19.55
N PHE A 440 -4.97 -6.53 19.40
CA PHE A 440 -4.32 -7.57 18.61
C PHE A 440 -5.36 -8.55 18.08
N LEU A 441 -5.50 -8.62 16.76
CA LEU A 441 -6.44 -9.48 16.06
C LEU A 441 -5.74 -10.60 15.32
N GLU A 442 -6.33 -11.81 15.32
CA GLU A 442 -5.95 -12.95 14.47
C GLU A 442 -7.12 -13.34 13.54
N PHE A 443 -6.85 -13.97 12.41
CA PHE A 443 -7.82 -14.18 11.32
C PHE A 443 -8.08 -15.66 10.98
N ASP A 444 -8.12 -16.57 11.96
CA ASP A 444 -8.49 -18.00 11.80
C ASP A 444 -7.84 -18.69 10.59
N GLY A 445 -6.53 -18.53 10.43
CA GLY A 445 -5.76 -19.14 9.35
C GLY A 445 -5.79 -18.38 8.03
N MET A 446 -6.56 -17.30 7.92
CA MET A 446 -6.43 -16.32 6.84
C MET A 446 -5.30 -15.33 7.14
N ARG A 447 -4.80 -14.66 6.09
CA ARG A 447 -3.68 -13.72 6.20
C ARG A 447 -4.13 -12.31 5.76
N PRO A 448 -3.95 -11.29 6.61
CA PRO A 448 -4.30 -9.92 6.27
C PRO A 448 -3.22 -9.26 5.43
N HIS A 449 -3.63 -8.45 4.45
CA HIS A 449 -2.75 -7.61 3.65
C HIS A 449 -3.04 -6.13 3.94
N GLN A 450 -3.74 -5.41 3.09
CA GLN A 450 -3.99 -3.98 3.31
C GLN A 450 -5.11 -3.73 4.32
N VAL A 451 -5.02 -2.61 5.00
CA VAL A 451 -6.04 -2.06 5.89
C VAL A 451 -6.39 -0.64 5.45
N HIS A 452 -7.67 -0.30 5.45
CA HIS A 452 -8.17 1.07 5.28
C HIS A 452 -9.17 1.44 6.37
N LEU A 453 -9.18 2.71 6.75
CA LEU A 453 -10.02 3.21 7.85
C LEU A 453 -11.31 3.82 7.30
N GLU A 454 -12.38 3.68 8.08
CA GLU A 454 -13.65 4.34 7.79
C GLU A 454 -13.47 5.86 7.70
N GLY A 455 -14.02 6.45 6.65
CA GLY A 455 -13.92 7.90 6.41
C GLY A 455 -12.59 8.35 5.78
N GLY A 456 -11.61 7.48 5.70
CA GLY A 456 -10.28 7.72 5.12
C GLY A 456 -9.14 7.77 6.14
N ASP A 457 -7.95 7.66 5.63
CA ASP A 457 -6.68 7.54 6.34
C ASP A 457 -5.57 8.35 5.61
N ALA A 458 -4.32 8.18 5.99
CA ALA A 458 -3.22 8.94 5.39
C ALA A 458 -2.98 8.59 3.92
N SER A 459 -3.34 7.39 3.48
CA SER A 459 -3.13 6.93 2.11
C SER A 459 -4.39 6.93 1.23
N SER A 460 -5.53 7.42 1.71
CA SER A 460 -6.77 7.38 0.93
C SER A 460 -7.05 8.61 0.10
N ASP A 461 -6.39 9.74 0.36
CA ASP A 461 -6.76 11.02 -0.23
C ASP A 461 -5.60 11.72 -0.92
N SER A 462 -5.94 12.45 -1.99
CA SER A 462 -5.11 13.48 -2.60
C SER A 462 -5.75 14.84 -2.40
N TYR A 463 -4.95 15.87 -2.20
CA TYR A 463 -5.40 17.20 -1.86
C TYR A 463 -5.00 18.21 -2.93
N CYS A 464 -5.89 19.18 -3.17
CA CYS A 464 -5.64 20.30 -4.12
C CYS A 464 -5.24 21.58 -3.41
N TYR A 465 -5.42 21.68 -2.11
CA TYR A 465 -5.17 22.88 -1.33
C TYR A 465 -4.14 22.61 -0.24
N SER A 466 -3.23 23.53 -0.07
CA SER A 466 -2.29 23.56 1.04
C SER A 466 -2.97 23.93 2.34
N GLY A 467 -2.58 23.42 3.45
CA GLY A 467 -2.76 23.68 4.86
C GLY A 467 -3.94 24.28 5.48
#